data_a51af6a3a442ab0350cebfec66686245
#
_entry.id   a51af6a3a442ab0350cebfec66686245
#
_cell.length_a   1.000
_cell.length_b   1.000
_cell.length_c   1.000
_cell.angle_alpha   90.00
_cell.angle_beta   90.00
_cell.angle_gamma   90.00
#
_symmetry.space_group_name_H-M   'P 1'
#
loop_
_entity.id
_entity.type
_entity.pdbx_description
1 polymer ?
#
loop_
_entity_poly.entity_id
_entity_poly.type
_entity_poly.pdbx_seq_one_letter_code
_entity_poly.pdbx_strand_id
1 'polypeptide(L)'
;LGDSVAIEELERRAAAVGAKFIPIPQRHMGSDLAPRVIKNFKQDLERHGVKFLLRKKVVKINPGEAVLEGGTSIKAKYIIAAPGRVGANWLAQEAKKLGIPTRHEPIDVGVRVEVPAVVMEPVIEVCRDPKFHIYTKTYDDFVRTFCVNHRGFVVQELYDGFIGVNGHSMVGKQSQNTNFAFLVRINLTEPIEDTTAYGRSIAKIATILGGGKPIIQRLGDLRMGRRSTWNRISHSHVKPTLKSATPGDIAMVLPHRILTDILEGLEILDKIIPGVASSSTLLYAPEVKFSANRIHTNKELETPIPNLYVAGDGAGLSRGIVIAAATGIIAARSILKKEGKEI
;
A
#
# COMPACT_ATOMS: atom_id res chain seq x y z
N LEU A 1 3.44 0.48 -21.18
CA LEU A 1 3.02 1.83 -21.56
C LEU A 1 2.45 1.78 -22.97
N GLY A 2 1.41 2.60 -23.23
CA GLY A 2 0.91 2.90 -24.57
C GLY A 2 1.93 3.68 -25.41
N ASP A 3 1.48 4.17 -26.57
CA ASP A 3 2.33 5.02 -27.38
C ASP A 3 2.56 6.40 -26.72
N SER A 4 3.56 7.14 -27.21
CA SER A 4 3.93 8.44 -26.61
C SER A 4 2.80 9.48 -26.74
N VAL A 5 2.01 9.46 -27.82
CA VAL A 5 0.92 10.40 -28.09
C VAL A 5 -0.20 10.22 -27.07
N ALA A 6 -0.57 8.98 -26.79
CA ALA A 6 -1.59 8.67 -25.78
C ALA A 6 -1.15 9.05 -24.36
N ILE A 7 0.14 8.88 -24.04
CA ILE A 7 0.71 9.32 -22.77
C ILE A 7 0.65 10.84 -22.64
N GLU A 8 1.11 11.58 -23.65
CA GLU A 8 1.11 13.05 -23.65
C GLU A 8 -0.31 13.63 -23.58
N GLU A 9 -1.27 12.99 -24.23
CA GLU A 9 -2.68 13.40 -24.17
C GLU A 9 -3.22 13.26 -22.74
N LEU A 10 -2.89 12.16 -22.07
CA LEU A 10 -3.31 11.92 -20.69
C LEU A 10 -2.62 12.87 -19.71
N GLU A 11 -1.34 13.19 -19.93
CA GLU A 11 -0.60 14.19 -19.18
C GLU A 11 -1.23 15.58 -19.35
N ARG A 12 -1.59 15.96 -20.57
CA ARG A 12 -2.25 17.25 -20.89
C ARG A 12 -3.61 17.35 -20.20
N ARG A 13 -4.43 16.30 -20.25
CA ARG A 13 -5.73 16.26 -19.57
C ARG A 13 -5.57 16.37 -18.05
N ALA A 14 -4.58 15.70 -17.47
CA ALA A 14 -4.30 15.83 -16.05
C ALA A 14 -3.85 17.25 -15.70
N ALA A 15 -2.92 17.83 -16.45
CA ALA A 15 -2.41 19.18 -16.23
C ALA A 15 -3.53 20.24 -16.34
N ALA A 16 -4.48 20.07 -17.25
CA ALA A 16 -5.60 21.00 -17.44
C ALA A 16 -6.51 21.16 -16.19
N VAL A 17 -6.49 20.18 -15.28
CA VAL A 17 -7.27 20.20 -14.03
C VAL A 17 -6.39 20.31 -12.78
N GLY A 18 -5.11 20.66 -12.94
CA GLY A 18 -4.15 20.79 -11.83
C GLY A 18 -3.68 19.47 -11.23
N ALA A 19 -3.88 18.36 -11.93
CA ALA A 19 -3.38 17.06 -11.55
C ALA A 19 -2.09 16.70 -12.32
N LYS A 20 -1.34 15.74 -11.82
CA LYS A 20 -0.16 15.18 -12.49
C LYS A 20 -0.38 13.70 -12.77
N PHE A 21 -0.30 13.30 -14.03
CA PHE A 21 -0.19 11.90 -14.42
C PHE A 21 1.27 11.47 -14.38
N ILE A 22 1.53 10.26 -13.88
CA ILE A 22 2.87 9.69 -13.80
C ILE A 22 2.86 8.35 -14.55
N PRO A 23 3.34 8.32 -15.78
CA PRO A 23 3.46 7.11 -16.56
C PRO A 23 4.61 6.25 -16.03
N ILE A 24 4.30 5.07 -15.50
CA ILE A 24 5.31 4.14 -14.99
C ILE A 24 5.28 2.87 -15.85
N PRO A 25 6.40 2.50 -16.48
CA PRO A 25 6.53 1.20 -17.15
C PRO A 25 6.35 0.09 -16.10
N GLN A 26 5.29 -0.69 -16.22
CA GLN A 26 4.98 -1.73 -15.25
C GLN A 26 4.42 -2.96 -15.93
N ARG A 27 4.87 -4.14 -15.50
CA ARG A 27 4.26 -5.43 -15.82
C ARG A 27 3.64 -6.00 -14.56
N HIS A 28 2.42 -6.50 -14.68
CA HIS A 28 1.71 -7.12 -13.58
C HIS A 28 1.71 -8.64 -13.76
N MET A 29 2.14 -9.35 -12.74
CA MET A 29 2.27 -10.81 -12.75
C MET A 29 0.95 -11.52 -12.39
N GLY A 30 0.05 -10.84 -11.68
CA GLY A 30 -1.13 -11.43 -11.03
C GLY A 30 -0.82 -11.95 -9.63
N SER A 31 -1.75 -11.76 -8.70
CA SER A 31 -1.58 -12.21 -7.32
C SER A 31 -1.63 -13.73 -7.19
N ASP A 32 -2.31 -14.39 -8.11
CA ASP A 32 -2.44 -15.86 -8.20
C ASP A 32 -1.12 -16.56 -8.60
N LEU A 33 -0.22 -15.88 -9.32
CA LEU A 33 1.07 -16.42 -9.72
C LEU A 33 2.19 -16.16 -8.72
N ALA A 34 2.01 -15.23 -7.78
CA ALA A 34 3.03 -14.87 -6.80
C ALA A 34 3.60 -16.06 -6.00
N PRO A 35 2.79 -17.03 -5.51
CA PRO A 35 3.30 -18.19 -4.80
C PRO A 35 4.27 -19.04 -5.63
N ARG A 36 4.01 -19.18 -6.95
CA ARG A 36 4.88 -19.93 -7.86
C ARG A 36 6.23 -19.25 -8.04
N VAL A 37 6.23 -17.93 -8.19
CA VAL A 37 7.47 -17.15 -8.32
C VAL A 37 8.31 -17.24 -7.06
N ILE A 38 7.72 -17.07 -5.88
CA ILE A 38 8.43 -17.19 -4.60
C ILE A 38 8.99 -18.61 -4.39
N LYS A 39 8.23 -19.63 -4.78
CA LYS A 39 8.73 -21.02 -4.74
C LYS A 39 9.96 -21.21 -5.63
N ASN A 40 9.95 -20.64 -6.84
CA ASN A 40 11.08 -20.73 -7.76
C ASN A 40 12.32 -20.02 -7.19
N PHE A 41 12.17 -18.81 -6.64
CA PHE A 41 13.27 -18.12 -5.94
C PHE A 41 13.83 -18.93 -4.79
N LYS A 42 12.96 -19.50 -3.95
CA LYS A 42 13.41 -20.34 -2.83
C LYS A 42 14.23 -21.54 -3.32
N GLN A 43 13.75 -22.27 -4.32
CA GLN A 43 14.42 -23.43 -4.87
C GLN A 43 15.78 -23.08 -5.50
N ASP A 44 15.85 -21.93 -6.16
CA ASP A 44 17.10 -21.45 -6.75
C ASP A 44 18.13 -21.08 -5.66
N LEU A 45 17.73 -20.36 -4.65
CA LEU A 45 18.59 -20.02 -3.51
C LEU A 45 19.07 -21.26 -2.74
N GLU A 46 18.20 -22.26 -2.55
CA GLU A 46 18.58 -23.54 -1.92
C GLU A 46 19.64 -24.27 -2.73
N ARG A 47 19.55 -24.29 -4.07
CA ARG A 47 20.59 -24.86 -4.96
C ARG A 47 21.93 -24.16 -4.83
N HIS A 48 21.92 -22.87 -4.47
CA HIS A 48 23.14 -22.08 -4.20
C HIS A 48 23.58 -22.12 -2.73
N GLY A 49 23.05 -23.05 -1.93
CA GLY A 49 23.49 -23.30 -0.55
C GLY A 49 22.84 -22.42 0.52
N VAL A 50 21.82 -21.60 0.16
CA VAL A 50 21.08 -20.81 1.16
C VAL A 50 20.20 -21.74 2.00
N LYS A 51 20.30 -21.61 3.32
CA LYS A 51 19.49 -22.35 4.29
C LYS A 51 18.30 -21.53 4.74
N PHE A 52 17.09 -22.08 4.63
CA PHE A 52 15.86 -21.48 5.12
C PHE A 52 15.46 -22.08 6.46
N LEU A 53 15.38 -21.27 7.51
CA LEU A 53 14.87 -21.68 8.82
C LEU A 53 13.40 -21.24 8.93
N LEU A 54 12.51 -22.04 8.35
CA LEU A 54 11.07 -21.77 8.37
C LEU A 54 10.45 -22.01 9.76
N ARG A 55 9.39 -21.27 10.08
CA ARG A 55 8.70 -21.34 11.40
C ARG A 55 9.63 -21.04 12.58
N LYS A 56 10.68 -20.26 12.34
CA LYS A 56 11.59 -19.76 13.36
C LYS A 56 11.48 -18.25 13.41
N LYS A 57 10.92 -17.74 14.49
CA LYS A 57 10.72 -16.30 14.70
C LYS A 57 11.96 -15.73 15.38
N VAL A 58 12.53 -14.67 14.79
CA VAL A 58 13.54 -13.86 15.46
C VAL A 58 12.82 -12.90 16.42
N VAL A 59 13.22 -12.92 17.68
CA VAL A 59 12.61 -12.09 18.75
C VAL A 59 13.53 -10.97 19.21
N LYS A 60 14.85 -11.09 18.97
CA LYS A 60 15.83 -10.08 19.37
C LYS A 60 17.01 -10.06 18.37
N ILE A 61 17.55 -8.87 18.17
CA ILE A 61 18.80 -8.67 17.41
C ILE A 61 19.84 -8.12 18.39
N ASN A 62 21.00 -8.76 18.44
CA ASN A 62 22.22 -8.24 19.06
C ASN A 62 23.26 -8.00 17.95
N PRO A 63 24.32 -7.20 18.19
CA PRO A 63 25.44 -7.11 17.26
C PRO A 63 26.05 -8.49 16.96
N GLY A 64 25.98 -8.91 15.69
CA GLY A 64 26.49 -10.22 15.26
C GLY A 64 25.65 -11.44 15.65
N GLU A 65 24.43 -11.26 16.17
CA GLU A 65 23.60 -12.38 16.65
C GLU A 65 22.10 -12.11 16.46
N ALA A 66 21.39 -13.12 15.98
CA ALA A 66 19.92 -13.14 15.94
C ALA A 66 19.38 -14.18 16.92
N VAL A 67 18.53 -13.77 17.87
CA VAL A 67 17.94 -14.65 18.87
C VAL A 67 16.56 -15.10 18.41
N LEU A 68 16.34 -16.41 18.40
CA LEU A 68 15.07 -17.04 18.06
C LEU A 68 14.15 -17.18 19.25
N GLU A 69 12.87 -17.26 18.98
CA GLU A 69 11.87 -17.68 19.98
C GLU A 69 12.29 -19.04 20.57
N GLY A 70 12.28 -19.15 21.90
CA GLY A 70 12.82 -20.34 22.59
C GLY A 70 14.30 -20.22 23.00
N GLY A 71 14.95 -19.06 22.76
CA GLY A 71 16.28 -18.75 23.32
C GLY A 71 17.49 -19.22 22.49
N THR A 72 17.28 -19.99 21.42
CA THR A 72 18.38 -20.36 20.51
C THR A 72 18.87 -19.13 19.76
N SER A 73 20.20 -18.97 19.62
CA SER A 73 20.78 -17.87 18.87
C SER A 73 21.57 -18.34 17.65
N ILE A 74 21.62 -17.46 16.65
CA ILE A 74 22.38 -17.65 15.43
C ILE A 74 23.41 -16.53 15.33
N LYS A 75 24.69 -16.89 15.37
CA LYS A 75 25.79 -15.95 15.17
C LYS A 75 26.03 -15.74 13.67
N ALA A 76 26.25 -14.50 13.27
CA ALA A 76 26.51 -14.12 11.89
C ALA A 76 27.45 -12.90 11.83
N LYS A 77 28.36 -12.90 10.86
CA LYS A 77 29.25 -11.74 10.62
C LYS A 77 28.44 -10.53 10.16
N TYR A 78 27.39 -10.75 9.37
CA TYR A 78 26.47 -9.71 8.86
C TYR A 78 25.03 -10.13 9.10
N ILE A 79 24.18 -9.16 9.40
CA ILE A 79 22.74 -9.35 9.55
C ILE A 79 22.03 -8.37 8.63
N ILE A 80 21.09 -8.87 7.82
CA ILE A 80 20.14 -8.02 7.07
C ILE A 80 18.75 -8.27 7.67
N ALA A 81 18.22 -7.28 8.39
CA ALA A 81 16.88 -7.37 8.96
C ALA A 81 15.84 -6.84 7.94
N ALA A 82 15.05 -7.74 7.37
CA ALA A 82 14.03 -7.46 6.37
C ALA A 82 12.66 -8.08 6.73
N PRO A 83 12.06 -7.70 7.87
CA PRO A 83 10.89 -8.40 8.42
C PRO A 83 9.58 -8.13 7.68
N GLY A 84 9.58 -7.25 6.67
CA GLY A 84 8.38 -6.82 5.96
C GLY A 84 7.43 -6.00 6.83
N ARG A 85 6.24 -5.69 6.30
CA ARG A 85 5.26 -4.82 6.97
C ARG A 85 4.78 -5.37 8.32
N VAL A 86 4.60 -6.67 8.42
CA VAL A 86 4.13 -7.32 9.66
C VAL A 86 5.13 -7.17 10.79
N GLY A 87 6.43 -7.22 10.49
CA GLY A 87 7.50 -7.07 11.48
C GLY A 87 7.99 -5.64 11.68
N ALA A 88 7.36 -4.63 11.07
CA ALA A 88 7.81 -3.23 11.15
C ALA A 88 7.87 -2.69 12.58
N ASN A 89 6.84 -2.94 13.38
CA ASN A 89 6.82 -2.49 14.78
C ASN A 89 7.90 -3.19 15.62
N TRP A 90 8.09 -4.49 15.39
CA TRP A 90 9.15 -5.24 16.06
C TRP A 90 10.53 -4.67 15.72
N LEU A 91 10.80 -4.41 14.42
CA LEU A 91 12.09 -3.85 14.01
C LEU A 91 12.32 -2.43 14.58
N ALA A 92 11.28 -1.59 14.64
CA ALA A 92 11.38 -0.27 15.26
C ALA A 92 11.70 -0.37 16.76
N GLN A 93 11.13 -1.34 17.47
CA GLN A 93 11.45 -1.59 18.88
C GLN A 93 12.88 -2.11 19.07
N GLU A 94 13.34 -3.02 18.22
CA GLU A 94 14.73 -3.51 18.25
C GLU A 94 15.72 -2.38 17.94
N ALA A 95 15.43 -1.55 16.94
CA ALA A 95 16.24 -0.36 16.65
C ALA A 95 16.34 0.58 17.85
N LYS A 96 15.23 0.86 18.53
CA LYS A 96 15.22 1.68 19.75
C LYS A 96 16.08 1.07 20.86
N LYS A 97 15.99 -0.24 21.10
CA LYS A 97 16.81 -0.96 22.10
C LYS A 97 18.30 -0.88 21.78
N LEU A 98 18.65 -0.88 20.50
CA LEU A 98 20.03 -0.78 20.00
C LEU A 98 20.53 0.67 19.89
N GLY A 99 19.71 1.66 20.27
CA GLY A 99 20.07 3.08 20.16
C GLY A 99 20.10 3.59 18.71
N ILE A 100 19.49 2.87 17.77
CA ILE A 100 19.42 3.30 16.35
C ILE A 100 18.29 4.31 16.22
N PRO A 101 18.55 5.54 15.72
CA PRO A 101 17.51 6.54 15.51
C PRO A 101 16.44 6.05 14.52
N THR A 102 15.18 6.39 14.81
CA THR A 102 14.05 6.13 13.92
C THR A 102 13.22 7.40 13.78
N ARG A 103 12.51 7.54 12.65
CA ARG A 103 11.55 8.62 12.47
C ARG A 103 10.23 8.09 11.93
N HIS A 104 9.15 8.72 12.33
CA HIS A 104 7.84 8.47 11.74
C HIS A 104 7.80 9.02 10.31
N GLU A 105 7.03 8.36 9.45
CA GLU A 105 6.81 8.76 8.07
C GLU A 105 5.32 9.00 7.85
N PRO A 106 4.93 9.84 6.86
CA PRO A 106 3.54 10.02 6.51
C PRO A 106 2.88 8.71 6.14
N ILE A 107 1.60 8.55 6.48
CA ILE A 107 0.76 7.45 6.01
C ILE A 107 -0.22 7.95 4.95
N ASP A 108 -0.77 7.02 4.18
CA ASP A 108 -1.85 7.33 3.26
C ASP A 108 -3.14 6.65 3.77
N VAL A 109 -4.21 7.42 3.89
CA VAL A 109 -5.52 6.98 4.38
C VAL A 109 -6.59 7.35 3.35
N GLY A 110 -7.52 6.45 3.08
CA GLY A 110 -8.63 6.74 2.18
C GLY A 110 -9.54 5.54 1.95
N VAL A 111 -9.92 5.37 0.70
CA VAL A 111 -10.91 4.39 0.27
C VAL A 111 -10.40 3.56 -0.90
N ARG A 112 -10.97 2.37 -1.07
CA ARG A 112 -10.93 1.62 -2.32
C ARG A 112 -12.13 2.03 -3.16
N VAL A 113 -11.87 2.49 -4.38
CA VAL A 113 -12.88 2.88 -5.36
C VAL A 113 -13.12 1.73 -6.31
N GLU A 114 -14.36 1.41 -6.60
CA GLU A 114 -14.75 0.39 -7.56
C GLU A 114 -15.71 0.98 -8.59
N VAL A 115 -15.36 0.85 -9.87
CA VAL A 115 -16.11 1.36 -11.03
C VAL A 115 -16.24 0.28 -12.10
N PRO A 116 -17.17 0.40 -13.07
CA PRO A 116 -17.20 -0.48 -14.22
C PRO A 116 -15.85 -0.47 -14.96
N ALA A 117 -15.37 -1.62 -15.41
CA ALA A 117 -14.07 -1.70 -16.09
C ALA A 117 -13.96 -0.74 -17.29
N VAL A 118 -15.05 -0.59 -18.04
CA VAL A 118 -15.13 0.29 -19.22
C VAL A 118 -14.77 1.76 -18.91
N VAL A 119 -15.00 2.22 -17.69
CA VAL A 119 -14.64 3.60 -17.25
C VAL A 119 -13.13 3.78 -17.24
N MET A 120 -12.39 2.76 -16.82
CA MET A 120 -10.93 2.84 -16.66
C MET A 120 -10.17 2.32 -17.89
N GLU A 121 -10.81 1.57 -18.78
CA GLU A 121 -10.16 0.97 -19.96
C GLU A 121 -9.33 1.96 -20.78
N PRO A 122 -9.83 3.16 -21.15
CA PRO A 122 -9.04 4.09 -21.98
C PRO A 122 -7.73 4.53 -21.33
N VAL A 123 -7.68 4.58 -20.00
CA VAL A 123 -6.47 4.96 -19.26
C VAL A 123 -5.56 3.75 -19.02
N ILE A 124 -6.15 2.57 -18.82
CA ILE A 124 -5.41 1.33 -18.60
C ILE A 124 -4.68 0.85 -19.85
N GLU A 125 -5.24 1.09 -21.02
CA GLU A 125 -4.58 0.84 -22.31
C GLU A 125 -3.30 1.68 -22.47
N VAL A 126 -3.30 2.91 -21.94
CA VAL A 126 -2.12 3.78 -21.94
C VAL A 126 -1.13 3.37 -20.85
N CYS A 127 -1.61 3.12 -19.63
CA CYS A 127 -0.79 2.77 -18.48
C CYS A 127 -1.54 1.80 -17.57
N ARG A 128 -1.02 0.60 -17.38
CA ARG A 128 -1.72 -0.47 -16.65
C ARG A 128 -2.01 -0.16 -15.17
N ASP A 129 -1.19 0.65 -14.52
CA ASP A 129 -1.39 1.10 -13.14
C ASP A 129 -1.21 2.63 -13.08
N PRO A 130 -2.19 3.39 -13.63
CA PRO A 130 -2.09 4.83 -13.78
C PRO A 130 -2.00 5.52 -12.42
N LYS A 131 -1.00 6.38 -12.26
CA LYS A 131 -0.80 7.19 -11.07
C LYS A 131 -1.20 8.63 -11.35
N PHE A 132 -2.22 9.09 -10.63
CA PHE A 132 -2.61 10.50 -10.63
C PHE A 132 -2.30 11.10 -9.27
N HIS A 133 -1.60 12.22 -9.26
CA HIS A 133 -1.30 13.04 -8.09
C HIS A 133 -2.10 14.32 -8.18
N ILE A 134 -2.80 14.63 -7.12
CA ILE A 134 -3.74 15.76 -7.02
C ILE A 134 -3.46 16.49 -5.71
N TYR A 135 -3.48 17.82 -5.75
CA TYR A 135 -3.58 18.65 -4.55
C TYR A 135 -5.00 19.19 -4.47
N THR A 136 -5.65 19.02 -3.32
CA THR A 136 -7.04 19.44 -3.12
C THR A 136 -7.15 20.95 -2.92
N LYS A 137 -8.30 21.53 -3.31
CA LYS A 137 -8.51 22.97 -3.22
C LYS A 137 -8.66 23.46 -1.79
N THR A 138 -9.42 22.70 -0.98
CA THR A 138 -9.82 23.14 0.36
C THR A 138 -8.65 23.09 1.34
N TYR A 139 -7.86 22.03 1.29
CA TYR A 139 -6.82 21.79 2.30
C TYR A 139 -5.40 21.75 1.74
N ASP A 140 -5.23 21.81 0.41
CA ASP A 140 -3.94 21.65 -0.28
C ASP A 140 -3.25 20.32 0.09
N ASP A 141 -4.07 19.33 0.39
CA ASP A 141 -3.58 18.00 0.75
C ASP A 141 -3.30 17.16 -0.49
N PHE A 142 -2.26 16.33 -0.38
CA PHE A 142 -1.85 15.44 -1.45
C PHE A 142 -2.73 14.19 -1.50
N VAL A 143 -3.42 14.01 -2.62
CA VAL A 143 -4.27 12.83 -2.90
C VAL A 143 -3.73 12.09 -4.12
N ARG A 144 -3.83 10.78 -4.12
CA ARG A 144 -3.35 9.97 -5.24
C ARG A 144 -4.15 8.71 -5.49
N THR A 145 -4.16 8.26 -6.75
CA THR A 145 -4.51 6.87 -7.07
C THR A 145 -3.37 5.94 -6.71
N PHE A 146 -3.69 4.72 -6.32
CA PHE A 146 -2.71 3.70 -5.99
C PHE A 146 -3.24 2.29 -6.28
N CYS A 147 -2.36 1.38 -6.73
CA CYS A 147 -2.68 -0.04 -6.92
C CYS A 147 -3.97 -0.26 -7.71
N VAL A 148 -3.98 0.14 -8.97
CA VAL A 148 -5.10 -0.08 -9.88
C VAL A 148 -5.18 -1.56 -10.26
N ASN A 149 -6.34 -2.17 -10.07
CA ASN A 149 -6.61 -3.57 -10.37
C ASN A 149 -7.66 -3.65 -11.48
N HIS A 150 -7.18 -3.68 -12.72
CA HIS A 150 -8.03 -3.82 -13.90
C HIS A 150 -8.77 -5.15 -13.88
N ARG A 151 -10.10 -5.10 -14.04
CA ARG A 151 -10.99 -6.27 -13.97
C ARG A 151 -10.71 -7.15 -12.75
N GLY A 152 -10.27 -6.50 -11.65
CA GLY A 152 -9.89 -7.14 -10.40
C GLY A 152 -11.02 -7.20 -9.38
N PHE A 153 -10.66 -7.58 -8.17
CA PHE A 153 -11.58 -7.78 -7.06
C PHE A 153 -11.16 -6.93 -5.88
N VAL A 154 -12.12 -6.31 -5.20
CA VAL A 154 -11.89 -5.73 -3.88
C VAL A 154 -11.81 -6.86 -2.88
N VAL A 155 -10.86 -6.78 -1.96
CA VAL A 155 -10.61 -7.80 -0.94
C VAL A 155 -10.48 -7.18 0.44
N GLN A 156 -10.86 -7.93 1.46
CA GLN A 156 -10.63 -7.59 2.85
C GLN A 156 -9.22 -7.99 3.25
N GLU A 157 -8.52 -7.11 3.94
CA GLU A 157 -7.25 -7.40 4.63
C GLU A 157 -7.49 -7.51 6.13
N LEU A 158 -6.90 -8.55 6.73
CA LEU A 158 -6.96 -8.76 8.17
C LEU A 158 -5.64 -8.31 8.80
N TYR A 159 -5.72 -7.47 9.81
CA TYR A 159 -4.62 -7.02 10.65
C TYR A 159 -4.88 -7.43 12.10
N ASP A 160 -3.88 -7.31 12.94
CA ASP A 160 -4.05 -7.56 14.37
C ASP A 160 -4.96 -6.49 15.00
N GLY A 161 -6.20 -6.90 15.29
CA GLY A 161 -7.23 -6.09 15.93
C GLY A 161 -8.01 -5.11 15.05
N PHE A 162 -7.83 -5.13 13.72
CA PHE A 162 -8.62 -4.34 12.77
C PHE A 162 -8.59 -4.91 11.37
N ILE A 163 -9.50 -4.41 10.53
CA ILE A 163 -9.58 -4.76 9.12
C ILE A 163 -9.35 -3.55 8.23
N GLY A 164 -8.95 -3.83 7.00
CA GLY A 164 -8.84 -2.87 5.92
C GLY A 164 -9.32 -3.46 4.61
N VAL A 165 -9.16 -2.71 3.54
CA VAL A 165 -9.45 -3.15 2.18
C VAL A 165 -8.19 -3.05 1.30
N ASN A 166 -8.17 -3.85 0.26
CA ASN A 166 -7.18 -3.82 -0.81
C ASN A 166 -7.82 -4.29 -2.12
N GLY A 167 -7.05 -4.41 -3.18
CA GLY A 167 -7.49 -4.98 -4.45
C GLY A 167 -6.55 -6.08 -4.94
N HIS A 168 -7.12 -7.05 -5.64
CA HIS A 168 -6.36 -8.09 -6.31
C HIS A 168 -6.71 -8.15 -7.80
N SER A 169 -5.69 -8.25 -8.64
CA SER A 169 -5.81 -8.67 -10.03
C SER A 169 -5.35 -10.11 -10.17
N MET A 170 -6.10 -10.90 -10.92
CA MET A 170 -5.78 -12.30 -11.20
C MET A 170 -5.64 -12.50 -12.72
N VAL A 171 -4.77 -13.41 -13.12
CA VAL A 171 -4.63 -13.78 -14.54
C VAL A 171 -5.78 -14.69 -14.98
N GLY A 172 -6.14 -15.66 -14.12
CA GLY A 172 -7.14 -16.67 -14.46
C GLY A 172 -8.59 -16.26 -14.20
N LYS A 173 -8.86 -15.11 -13.57
CA LYS A 173 -10.22 -14.67 -13.24
C LYS A 173 -10.33 -13.16 -13.32
N GLN A 174 -11.35 -12.69 -14.02
CA GLN A 174 -11.65 -11.26 -14.19
C GLN A 174 -13.05 -10.93 -13.71
N SER A 175 -13.23 -9.74 -13.15
CA SER A 175 -14.52 -9.15 -12.83
C SER A 175 -14.98 -8.19 -13.93
N GLN A 176 -16.19 -7.66 -13.79
CA GLN A 176 -16.70 -6.60 -14.66
C GLN A 176 -16.26 -5.19 -14.21
N ASN A 177 -15.51 -5.10 -13.10
CA ASN A 177 -15.12 -3.85 -12.49
C ASN A 177 -13.60 -3.69 -12.46
N THR A 178 -13.18 -2.43 -12.43
CA THR A 178 -11.81 -2.04 -12.06
C THR A 178 -11.87 -1.34 -10.70
N ASN A 179 -10.89 -1.60 -9.86
CA ASN A 179 -10.79 -0.93 -8.57
C ASN A 179 -9.40 -0.35 -8.35
N PHE A 180 -9.34 0.70 -7.54
CA PHE A 180 -8.09 1.35 -7.17
C PHE A 180 -8.21 1.99 -5.77
N ALA A 181 -7.09 2.12 -5.07
CA ALA A 181 -7.04 2.92 -3.87
C ALA A 181 -7.00 4.41 -4.21
N PHE A 182 -7.76 5.22 -3.49
CA PHE A 182 -7.74 6.66 -3.55
C PHE A 182 -7.41 7.21 -2.17
N LEU A 183 -6.22 7.76 -2.03
CA LEU A 183 -5.55 7.93 -0.75
C LEU A 183 -5.09 9.35 -0.53
N VAL A 184 -5.37 9.88 0.65
CA VAL A 184 -4.89 11.17 1.15
C VAL A 184 -3.63 10.93 1.98
N ARG A 185 -2.58 11.68 1.74
CA ARG A 185 -1.35 11.64 2.53
C ARG A 185 -1.52 12.44 3.81
N ILE A 186 -1.26 11.81 4.93
CA ILE A 186 -1.43 12.40 6.25
C ILE A 186 -0.08 12.74 6.86
N ASN A 187 0.13 14.04 7.05
CA ASN A 187 1.16 14.63 7.88
C ASN A 187 0.45 15.27 9.08
N LEU A 188 0.66 14.76 10.30
CA LEU A 188 -0.06 15.25 11.48
C LEU A 188 0.53 16.57 12.00
N THR A 189 1.83 16.57 12.20
CA THR A 189 2.58 17.67 12.82
C THR A 189 3.97 17.77 12.22
N GLU A 190 4.72 18.78 12.62
CA GLU A 190 6.13 18.92 12.31
C GLU A 190 6.92 19.13 13.60
N PRO A 191 7.78 18.16 14.05
CA PRO A 191 8.08 16.87 13.40
C PRO A 191 6.87 15.93 13.35
N ILE A 192 6.89 14.97 12.41
CA ILE A 192 5.79 14.01 12.22
C ILE A 192 5.68 13.09 13.43
N GLU A 193 4.50 13.10 14.06
CA GLU A 193 4.11 12.21 15.17
C GLU A 193 3.76 10.80 14.69
N ASP A 194 3.29 9.93 15.60
CA ASP A 194 2.94 8.54 15.31
C ASP A 194 1.71 8.42 14.38
N THR A 195 1.94 8.61 13.10
CA THR A 195 0.94 8.44 12.03
C THR A 195 0.38 7.02 11.98
N THR A 196 1.17 6.02 12.37
CA THR A 196 0.73 4.62 12.40
C THR A 196 -0.35 4.40 13.46
N ALA A 197 -0.20 4.98 14.65
CA ALA A 197 -1.23 4.94 15.68
C ALA A 197 -2.51 5.64 15.23
N TYR A 198 -2.40 6.78 14.56
CA TYR A 198 -3.54 7.50 13.99
C TYR A 198 -4.29 6.65 12.95
N GLY A 199 -3.60 6.08 11.97
CA GLY A 199 -4.20 5.22 10.97
C GLY A 199 -4.86 3.96 11.55
N ARG A 200 -4.25 3.37 12.59
CA ARG A 200 -4.85 2.25 13.33
C ARG A 200 -6.13 2.65 14.05
N SER A 201 -6.20 3.84 14.62
CA SER A 201 -7.41 4.33 15.28
C SER A 201 -8.58 4.44 14.30
N ILE A 202 -8.35 5.01 13.11
CA ILE A 202 -9.35 5.06 12.03
C ILE A 202 -9.80 3.65 11.64
N ALA A 203 -8.86 2.73 11.42
CA ALA A 203 -9.17 1.37 11.01
C ALA A 203 -9.94 0.59 12.09
N LYS A 204 -9.66 0.81 13.37
CA LYS A 204 -10.41 0.23 14.49
C LYS A 204 -11.85 0.75 14.54
N ILE A 205 -12.07 2.06 14.38
CA ILE A 205 -13.42 2.65 14.31
C ILE A 205 -14.20 2.02 13.16
N ALA A 206 -13.59 1.91 11.97
CA ALA A 206 -14.21 1.27 10.81
C ALA A 206 -14.57 -0.20 11.08
N THR A 207 -13.70 -0.93 11.75
CA THR A 207 -13.93 -2.33 12.13
C THR A 207 -15.13 -2.48 13.05
N ILE A 208 -15.26 -1.58 14.03
CA ILE A 208 -16.41 -1.57 14.96
C ILE A 208 -17.70 -1.27 14.19
N LEU A 209 -17.73 -0.20 13.40
CA LEU A 209 -18.92 0.20 12.64
C LEU A 209 -19.30 -0.82 11.58
N GLY A 210 -18.35 -1.49 10.96
CA GLY A 210 -18.57 -2.54 9.97
C GLY A 210 -18.92 -3.91 10.57
N GLY A 211 -18.91 -4.06 11.91
CA GLY A 211 -19.14 -5.35 12.57
C GLY A 211 -18.10 -6.39 12.18
N GLY A 212 -16.81 -6.01 12.13
CA GLY A 212 -15.72 -6.89 11.70
C GLY A 212 -15.58 -7.03 10.17
N LYS A 213 -16.21 -6.15 9.39
CA LYS A 213 -16.17 -6.14 7.92
C LYS A 213 -15.90 -4.73 7.40
N PRO A 214 -15.34 -4.58 6.18
CA PRO A 214 -15.20 -3.28 5.56
C PRO A 214 -16.57 -2.61 5.35
N ILE A 215 -16.57 -1.28 5.41
CA ILE A 215 -17.77 -0.49 5.09
C ILE A 215 -17.82 -0.28 3.57
N ILE A 216 -19.00 -0.48 2.97
CA ILE A 216 -19.29 -0.15 1.58
C ILE A 216 -20.32 0.95 1.50
N GLN A 217 -20.10 1.95 0.62
CA GLN A 217 -21.05 3.03 0.38
C GLN A 217 -21.01 3.46 -1.08
N ARG A 218 -22.18 3.79 -1.65
CA ARG A 218 -22.26 4.44 -2.96
C ARG A 218 -21.82 5.89 -2.82
N LEU A 219 -21.06 6.39 -3.80
CA LEU A 219 -20.65 7.79 -3.83
C LEU A 219 -21.84 8.76 -3.82
N GLY A 220 -22.92 8.43 -4.52
CA GLY A 220 -24.15 9.23 -4.49
C GLY A 220 -24.79 9.33 -3.10
N ASP A 221 -24.76 8.23 -2.32
CA ASP A 221 -25.28 8.27 -0.94
C ASP A 221 -24.35 9.07 -0.02
N LEU A 222 -23.03 8.95 -0.18
CA LEU A 222 -22.04 9.74 0.57
C LEU A 222 -22.23 11.24 0.33
N ARG A 223 -22.40 11.67 -0.94
CA ARG A 223 -22.66 13.08 -1.29
C ARG A 223 -23.95 13.63 -0.69
N MET A 224 -24.95 12.77 -0.52
CA MET A 224 -26.22 13.12 0.12
C MET A 224 -26.17 13.06 1.66
N GLY A 225 -25.01 12.79 2.26
CA GLY A 225 -24.84 12.70 3.72
C GLY A 225 -25.64 11.54 4.35
N ARG A 226 -25.82 10.43 3.64
CA ARG A 226 -26.62 9.29 4.11
C ARG A 226 -25.92 7.97 3.91
N ARG A 227 -26.10 7.04 4.86
CA ARG A 227 -25.58 5.68 4.73
C ARG A 227 -26.14 4.95 3.50
N SER A 228 -25.36 4.05 2.91
CA SER A 228 -25.90 3.06 1.97
C SER A 228 -26.60 1.93 2.70
N THR A 229 -27.51 1.25 1.96
CA THR A 229 -28.16 -0.01 2.34
C THR A 229 -28.00 -0.99 1.17
N TRP A 230 -28.17 -2.28 1.41
CA TRP A 230 -28.14 -3.26 0.31
C TRP A 230 -29.16 -2.94 -0.78
N ASN A 231 -30.36 -2.48 -0.40
CA ASN A 231 -31.36 -2.04 -1.36
C ASN A 231 -30.85 -0.90 -2.26
N ARG A 232 -30.20 0.13 -1.69
CA ARG A 232 -29.60 1.23 -2.49
C ARG A 232 -28.44 0.76 -3.35
N ILE A 233 -27.61 -0.14 -2.84
CA ILE A 233 -26.48 -0.72 -3.60
C ILE A 233 -27.00 -1.59 -4.75
N SER A 234 -28.11 -2.30 -4.59
CA SER A 234 -28.70 -3.11 -5.66
C SER A 234 -29.15 -2.29 -6.86
N HIS A 235 -29.49 -1.02 -6.66
CA HIS A 235 -29.82 -0.06 -7.72
C HIS A 235 -28.57 0.56 -8.39
N SER A 236 -27.36 0.28 -7.90
CA SER A 236 -26.14 0.74 -8.54
C SER A 236 -25.87 -0.04 -9.83
N HIS A 237 -25.36 0.65 -10.85
CA HIS A 237 -24.83 0.01 -12.05
C HIS A 237 -23.54 -0.77 -11.77
N VAL A 238 -22.82 -0.43 -10.71
CA VAL A 238 -21.64 -1.15 -10.24
C VAL A 238 -22.09 -2.23 -9.26
N LYS A 239 -21.82 -3.49 -9.58
CA LYS A 239 -22.08 -4.60 -8.68
C LYS A 239 -20.85 -4.90 -7.83
N PRO A 240 -20.95 -4.90 -6.49
CA PRO A 240 -19.80 -5.08 -5.62
C PRO A 240 -19.09 -6.42 -5.84
N THR A 241 -17.77 -6.40 -5.98
CA THR A 241 -16.96 -7.63 -6.03
C THR A 241 -16.68 -8.18 -4.63
N LEU A 242 -16.63 -7.34 -3.59
CA LEU A 242 -16.57 -7.75 -2.19
C LEU A 242 -17.96 -7.79 -1.58
N LYS A 243 -18.60 -8.98 -1.59
CA LYS A 243 -19.96 -9.17 -1.06
C LYS A 243 -20.03 -9.21 0.47
N SER A 244 -18.91 -9.45 1.14
CA SER A 244 -18.86 -9.53 2.61
C SER A 244 -18.73 -8.17 3.31
N ALA A 245 -18.74 -7.04 2.57
CA ALA A 245 -18.72 -5.70 3.14
C ALA A 245 -20.05 -5.34 3.82
N THR A 246 -20.05 -4.40 4.76
CA THR A 246 -21.22 -3.88 5.45
C THR A 246 -21.64 -2.55 4.84
N PRO A 247 -22.86 -2.40 4.31
CA PRO A 247 -23.36 -1.09 3.88
C PRO A 247 -23.42 -0.11 5.05
N GLY A 248 -22.80 1.05 4.88
CA GLY A 248 -22.67 2.02 5.97
C GLY A 248 -22.46 3.43 5.49
N ASP A 249 -21.93 4.26 6.38
CA ASP A 249 -21.56 5.64 6.15
C ASP A 249 -20.09 5.85 6.45
N ILE A 250 -19.31 6.08 5.40
CA ILE A 250 -17.87 6.32 5.48
C ILE A 250 -17.56 7.63 6.22
N ALA A 251 -18.48 8.60 6.21
CA ALA A 251 -18.34 9.84 6.95
C ALA A 251 -18.32 9.66 8.48
N MET A 252 -18.80 8.53 8.99
CA MET A 252 -18.68 8.19 10.41
C MET A 252 -17.32 7.59 10.79
N VAL A 253 -16.47 7.30 9.80
CA VAL A 253 -15.17 6.64 10.00
C VAL A 253 -14.01 7.57 9.67
N LEU A 254 -14.06 8.18 8.48
CA LEU A 254 -12.99 9.05 8.03
C LEU A 254 -13.16 10.45 8.62
N PRO A 255 -12.10 11.06 9.14
CA PRO A 255 -12.13 12.47 9.52
C PRO A 255 -12.60 13.36 8.36
N HIS A 256 -13.34 14.43 8.72
CA HIS A 256 -13.96 15.34 7.74
C HIS A 256 -12.96 15.85 6.69
N ARG A 257 -11.74 16.21 7.10
CA ARG A 257 -10.68 16.65 6.19
C ARG A 257 -10.37 15.60 5.12
N ILE A 258 -10.13 14.35 5.52
CA ILE A 258 -9.83 13.24 4.59
C ILE A 258 -11.01 12.98 3.66
N LEU A 259 -12.23 13.05 4.18
CA LEU A 259 -13.44 12.85 3.38
C LEU A 259 -13.62 13.95 2.32
N THR A 260 -13.39 15.22 2.70
CA THR A 260 -13.42 16.36 1.78
C THR A 260 -12.38 16.21 0.67
N ASP A 261 -11.16 15.84 1.01
CA ASP A 261 -10.08 15.59 0.05
C ASP A 261 -10.41 14.47 -0.93
N ILE A 262 -11.03 13.38 -0.45
CA ILE A 262 -11.48 12.27 -1.31
C ILE A 262 -12.55 12.75 -2.28
N LEU A 263 -13.55 13.50 -1.82
CA LEU A 263 -14.65 13.98 -2.67
C LEU A 263 -14.13 14.96 -3.73
N GLU A 264 -13.33 15.96 -3.33
CA GLU A 264 -12.72 16.92 -4.26
C GLU A 264 -11.78 16.23 -5.26
N GLY A 265 -10.94 15.33 -4.77
CA GLY A 265 -10.01 14.58 -5.61
C GLY A 265 -10.72 13.69 -6.62
N LEU A 266 -11.84 13.03 -6.26
CA LEU A 266 -12.64 12.24 -7.20
C LEU A 266 -13.31 13.13 -8.26
N GLU A 267 -13.75 14.34 -7.91
CA GLU A 267 -14.31 15.29 -8.88
C GLU A 267 -13.25 15.78 -9.88
N ILE A 268 -12.02 15.98 -9.42
CA ILE A 268 -10.89 16.31 -10.30
C ILE A 268 -10.56 15.12 -11.21
N LEU A 269 -10.52 13.94 -10.64
CA LEU A 269 -10.22 12.70 -11.38
C LEU A 269 -11.30 12.40 -12.44
N ASP A 270 -12.56 12.71 -12.16
CA ASP A 270 -13.67 12.52 -13.10
C ASP A 270 -13.54 13.39 -14.38
N LYS A 271 -12.91 14.54 -14.28
CA LYS A 271 -12.59 15.39 -15.44
C LYS A 271 -11.51 14.77 -16.34
N ILE A 272 -10.67 13.91 -15.78
CA ILE A 272 -9.63 13.15 -16.50
C ILE A 272 -10.20 11.84 -17.03
N ILE A 273 -10.97 11.14 -16.18
CA ILE A 273 -11.56 9.81 -16.41
C ILE A 273 -13.08 9.92 -16.18
N PRO A 274 -13.86 10.35 -17.18
CA PRO A 274 -15.30 10.51 -17.05
C PRO A 274 -16.01 9.26 -16.57
N GLY A 275 -16.84 9.40 -15.54
CA GLY A 275 -17.60 8.31 -14.94
C GLY A 275 -16.99 7.73 -13.66
N VAL A 276 -15.76 8.11 -13.31
CA VAL A 276 -15.11 7.64 -12.08
C VAL A 276 -15.82 8.15 -10.82
N ALA A 277 -16.38 9.37 -10.87
CA ALA A 277 -17.15 9.96 -9.78
C ALA A 277 -18.67 9.88 -10.01
N SER A 278 -19.15 8.88 -10.72
CA SER A 278 -20.57 8.56 -10.86
C SER A 278 -21.22 8.30 -9.50
N SER A 279 -22.49 8.63 -9.36
CA SER A 279 -23.29 8.28 -8.17
C SER A 279 -23.34 6.78 -7.88
N SER A 280 -23.13 5.94 -8.91
CA SER A 280 -23.06 4.48 -8.79
C SER A 280 -21.70 3.93 -8.37
N THR A 281 -20.66 4.75 -8.36
CA THR A 281 -19.32 4.35 -7.91
C THR A 281 -19.38 3.85 -6.47
N LEU A 282 -18.73 2.72 -6.21
CA LEU A 282 -18.66 2.13 -4.87
C LEU A 282 -17.35 2.50 -4.19
N LEU A 283 -17.47 2.87 -2.93
CA LEU A 283 -16.35 3.17 -2.04
C LEU A 283 -16.32 2.14 -0.92
N TYR A 284 -15.13 1.65 -0.61
CA TYR A 284 -14.90 0.76 0.53
C TYR A 284 -13.90 1.41 1.48
N ALA A 285 -14.19 1.37 2.76
CA ALA A 285 -13.33 1.93 3.80
C ALA A 285 -13.09 0.95 4.96
N PRO A 286 -11.92 1.08 5.61
CA PRO A 286 -10.83 1.99 5.31
C PRO A 286 -9.78 1.34 4.40
N GLU A 287 -9.12 2.10 3.58
CA GLU A 287 -7.84 1.70 3.01
C GLU A 287 -6.73 2.53 3.65
N VAL A 288 -5.83 1.87 4.35
CA VAL A 288 -4.71 2.50 5.04
C VAL A 288 -3.41 1.89 4.54
N LYS A 289 -2.53 2.73 4.01
CA LYS A 289 -1.17 2.32 3.67
C LYS A 289 -0.23 2.81 4.76
N PHE A 290 -0.02 1.94 5.73
CA PHE A 290 0.91 2.20 6.82
C PHE A 290 2.32 2.39 6.29
N SER A 291 3.03 3.35 6.87
CA SER A 291 4.46 3.50 6.73
C SER A 291 5.12 2.94 7.97
N ALA A 292 6.10 2.08 7.78
CA ALA A 292 6.97 1.72 8.90
C ALA A 292 7.80 2.93 9.33
N ASN A 293 8.21 2.97 10.59
CA ASN A 293 9.19 3.93 11.04
C ASN A 293 10.47 3.74 10.23
N ARG A 294 10.97 4.83 9.68
CA ARG A 294 12.22 4.78 8.92
C ARG A 294 13.40 4.61 9.87
N ILE A 295 14.08 3.49 9.73
CA ILE A 295 15.30 3.18 10.46
C ILE A 295 16.43 4.02 9.87
N HIS A 296 17.23 4.65 10.72
CA HIS A 296 18.39 5.43 10.26
C HIS A 296 19.48 4.50 9.72
N THR A 297 19.96 4.81 8.51
CA THR A 297 21.01 4.06 7.81
C THR A 297 21.90 5.02 7.00
N ASN A 298 23.07 4.55 6.62
CA ASN A 298 23.85 5.17 5.55
C ASN A 298 23.24 4.87 4.16
N LYS A 299 23.90 5.29 3.09
CA LYS A 299 23.45 5.06 1.70
C LYS A 299 23.48 3.58 1.30
N GLU A 300 24.30 2.79 1.92
CA GLU A 300 24.47 1.36 1.72
C GLU A 300 23.49 0.52 2.58
N LEU A 301 22.59 1.18 3.29
CA LEU A 301 21.58 0.58 4.17
C LEU A 301 22.13 -0.12 5.42
N GLU A 302 23.37 0.20 5.80
CA GLU A 302 23.93 -0.18 7.09
C GLU A 302 23.47 0.79 8.18
N THR A 303 23.07 0.25 9.31
CA THR A 303 22.70 1.03 10.50
C THR A 303 23.96 1.57 11.20
N PRO A 304 23.83 2.45 12.21
CA PRO A 304 24.98 2.82 13.06
C PRO A 304 25.64 1.64 13.80
N ILE A 305 24.95 0.51 13.93
CA ILE A 305 25.54 -0.73 14.45
C ILE A 305 26.31 -1.42 13.32
N PRO A 306 27.64 -1.63 13.46
CA PRO A 306 28.44 -2.25 12.42
C PRO A 306 27.91 -3.63 11.99
N ASN A 307 27.89 -3.86 10.67
CA ASN A 307 27.44 -5.11 10.06
C ASN A 307 25.96 -5.46 10.26
N LEU A 308 25.16 -4.54 10.79
CA LEU A 308 23.69 -4.66 10.85
C LEU A 308 23.07 -3.78 9.76
N TYR A 309 22.42 -4.42 8.80
CA TYR A 309 21.71 -3.80 7.69
C TYR A 309 20.21 -3.96 7.86
N VAL A 310 19.46 -3.06 7.25
CA VAL A 310 18.00 -3.17 7.19
C VAL A 310 17.54 -3.00 5.74
N ALA A 311 16.44 -3.67 5.37
CA ALA A 311 15.89 -3.62 4.03
C ALA A 311 14.36 -3.74 4.00
N GLY A 312 13.79 -3.25 2.92
CA GLY A 312 12.37 -3.41 2.61
C GLY A 312 11.40 -2.55 3.40
N ASP A 313 10.12 -2.90 3.27
CA ASP A 313 8.99 -2.14 3.82
C ASP A 313 9.02 -2.05 5.35
N GLY A 314 9.49 -3.10 6.02
CA GLY A 314 9.57 -3.15 7.48
C GLY A 314 10.55 -2.16 8.10
N ALA A 315 11.54 -1.71 7.32
CA ALA A 315 12.52 -0.71 7.73
C ALA A 315 12.15 0.73 7.33
N GLY A 316 10.96 0.93 6.74
CA GLY A 316 10.52 2.23 6.23
C GLY A 316 11.27 2.71 4.98
N LEU A 317 11.97 1.81 4.28
CA LEU A 317 12.81 2.14 3.11
C LEU A 317 12.09 1.96 1.78
N SER A 318 10.97 1.27 1.77
CA SER A 318 10.20 1.00 0.55
C SER A 318 8.70 0.91 0.85
N ARG A 319 7.89 0.94 -0.21
CA ARG A 319 6.44 0.75 -0.16
C ARG A 319 5.96 -0.14 -1.32
N GLY A 320 6.71 -1.19 -1.62
CA GLY A 320 6.36 -2.11 -2.70
C GLY A 320 7.46 -3.11 -3.02
N ILE A 321 7.07 -4.20 -3.65
CA ILE A 321 7.90 -5.40 -3.83
C ILE A 321 9.22 -5.10 -4.56
N VAL A 322 9.17 -4.33 -5.66
CA VAL A 322 10.35 -4.04 -6.49
C VAL A 322 11.38 -3.21 -5.72
N ILE A 323 10.92 -2.14 -5.04
CA ILE A 323 11.83 -1.29 -4.26
C ILE A 323 12.34 -2.05 -3.03
N ALA A 324 11.51 -2.88 -2.39
CA ALA A 324 11.96 -3.74 -1.30
C ALA A 324 13.08 -4.68 -1.75
N ALA A 325 12.94 -5.32 -2.92
CA ALA A 325 13.99 -6.16 -3.51
C ALA A 325 15.27 -5.35 -3.81
N ALA A 326 15.14 -4.14 -4.37
CA ALA A 326 16.27 -3.26 -4.63
C ALA A 326 17.04 -2.91 -3.35
N THR A 327 16.36 -2.64 -2.24
CA THR A 327 17.02 -2.40 -0.95
C THR A 327 17.80 -3.63 -0.45
N GLY A 328 17.27 -4.82 -0.66
CA GLY A 328 18.00 -6.07 -0.35
C GLY A 328 19.29 -6.23 -1.17
N ILE A 329 19.21 -5.91 -2.47
CA ILE A 329 20.38 -5.93 -3.36
C ILE A 329 21.43 -4.90 -2.92
N ILE A 330 21.01 -3.68 -2.55
CA ILE A 330 21.95 -2.63 -2.08
C ILE A 330 22.70 -3.10 -0.83
N ALA A 331 21.98 -3.65 0.16
CA ALA A 331 22.58 -4.17 1.38
C ALA A 331 23.57 -5.33 1.07
N ALA A 332 23.16 -6.28 0.22
CA ALA A 332 24.00 -7.40 -0.17
C ALA A 332 25.28 -6.95 -0.92
N ARG A 333 25.17 -6.00 -1.85
CA ARG A 333 26.31 -5.42 -2.55
C ARG A 333 27.29 -4.73 -1.61
N SER A 334 26.79 -4.00 -0.62
CA SER A 334 27.66 -3.39 0.40
C SER A 334 28.46 -4.44 1.18
N ILE A 335 27.82 -5.55 1.56
CA ILE A 335 28.48 -6.67 2.24
C ILE A 335 29.57 -7.29 1.34
N LEU A 336 29.25 -7.57 0.07
CA LEU A 336 30.21 -8.14 -0.87
C LEU A 336 31.41 -7.23 -1.06
N LYS A 337 31.20 -5.92 -1.17
CA LYS A 337 32.28 -4.93 -1.25
C LYS A 337 33.17 -4.95 0.00
N LYS A 338 32.60 -5.07 1.21
CA LYS A 338 33.37 -5.21 2.46
C LYS A 338 34.19 -6.50 2.50
N GLU A 339 33.73 -7.54 1.85
CA GLU A 339 34.44 -8.83 1.72
C GLU A 339 35.45 -8.84 0.55
N GLY A 340 35.66 -7.72 -0.13
CA GLY A 340 36.60 -7.63 -1.26
C GLY A 340 36.17 -8.43 -2.48
N LYS A 341 34.87 -8.71 -2.64
CA LYS A 341 34.34 -9.44 -3.78
C LYS A 341 33.86 -8.45 -4.84
N GLU A 342 34.23 -8.68 -6.09
CA GLU A 342 33.70 -7.96 -7.26
C GLU A 342 32.22 -8.33 -7.47
N ILE A 343 31.42 -7.35 -7.96
CA ILE A 343 29.95 -7.47 -8.15
C ILE A 343 29.65 -7.30 -9.65
#